data_66b923c85dc679aab5931e19e720a92a
#
_entry.id   66b923c85dc679aab5931e19e720a92a
#
_cell.length_a   1.000
_cell.length_b   1.000
_cell.length_c   1.000
_cell.angle_alpha   90.00
_cell.angle_beta   90.00
_cell.angle_gamma   90.00
#
_symmetry.space_group_name_H-M   'P 1'
#
loop_
_entity.id
_entity.type
_entity.pdbx_description
1 polymer ?
#
loop_
_entity_poly.entity_id
_entity_poly.type
_entity_poly.pdbx_seq_one_letter_code
_entity_poly.pdbx_strand_id
1 'polypeptide(L)'
;MSQIDIPFVAIHNKGLEIKNVTKSYNKKKILDNVSLNLNRGESVALLGPNGAGKTTLFYIIMGLIKRDVGSILLDKNEISELPMYRRSKMGLGYLPQESSIFRGMNVEDNIYSILEVTESNKFKRKKIRVW
;
A
#
# COMPACT_ATOMS: atom_id res chain seq x y z
N MET A 1 -6.09 31.00 -12.33
CA MET A 1 -5.78 29.69 -11.69
C MET A 1 -4.75 29.00 -12.57
N SER A 2 -3.49 28.97 -12.14
CA SER A 2 -2.46 28.24 -12.86
C SER A 2 -2.66 26.75 -12.59
N GLN A 3 -3.02 25.99 -13.62
CA GLN A 3 -2.91 24.54 -13.61
C GLN A 3 -1.46 24.19 -13.32
N ILE A 4 -1.22 23.50 -12.22
CA ILE A 4 0.06 22.84 -11.98
C ILE A 4 0.02 21.58 -12.85
N ASP A 5 0.59 21.69 -14.06
CA ASP A 5 0.91 20.54 -14.88
C ASP A 5 2.01 19.75 -14.16
N ILE A 6 1.61 18.79 -13.35
CA ILE A 6 2.52 17.76 -12.88
C ILE A 6 2.66 16.79 -14.05
N PRO A 7 3.83 16.69 -14.70
CA PRO A 7 4.00 15.71 -15.74
C PRO A 7 3.85 14.33 -15.13
N PHE A 8 2.75 13.68 -15.45
CA PHE A 8 2.50 12.29 -15.08
C PHE A 8 3.41 11.40 -15.95
N VAL A 9 4.60 11.17 -15.46
CA VAL A 9 5.51 10.20 -16.09
C VAL A 9 5.25 8.86 -15.41
N ALA A 10 4.48 7.99 -16.07
CA ALA A 10 4.43 6.59 -15.71
C ALA A 10 5.84 6.00 -15.83
N ILE A 11 6.51 5.80 -14.71
CA ILE A 11 7.83 5.16 -14.71
C ILE A 11 7.59 3.67 -14.92
N HIS A 12 7.71 3.24 -16.18
CA HIS A 12 7.66 1.83 -16.54
C HIS A 12 8.74 1.07 -15.75
N ASN A 13 8.41 -0.12 -15.27
CA ASN A 13 9.24 -1.03 -14.46
C ASN A 13 9.37 -0.70 -12.95
N LYS A 14 8.63 0.28 -12.44
CA LYS A 14 8.50 0.50 -11.00
C LYS A 14 7.04 0.41 -10.58
N GLY A 15 6.79 -0.20 -9.44
CA GLY A 15 5.45 -0.39 -8.93
C GLY A 15 5.31 -1.65 -8.09
N LEU A 16 4.08 -2.11 -7.93
CA LEU A 16 3.73 -3.30 -7.19
C LEU A 16 3.40 -4.44 -8.16
N GLU A 17 4.09 -5.55 -8.05
CA GLU A 17 3.80 -6.78 -8.78
C GLU A 17 3.37 -7.88 -7.82
N ILE A 18 2.24 -8.49 -8.10
CA ILE A 18 1.71 -9.66 -7.38
C ILE A 18 1.71 -10.81 -8.37
N LYS A 19 2.37 -11.91 -8.03
CA LYS A 19 2.55 -13.06 -8.91
C LYS A 19 2.03 -14.33 -8.28
N ASN A 20 1.02 -14.91 -8.89
CA ASN A 20 0.49 -16.24 -8.56
C ASN A 20 0.14 -16.43 -7.07
N VAL A 21 -0.39 -15.38 -6.43
CA VAL A 21 -0.70 -15.42 -5.00
C VAL A 21 -1.91 -16.30 -4.75
N THR A 22 -1.72 -17.27 -3.87
CA THR A 22 -2.75 -18.19 -3.39
C THR A 22 -2.85 -18.10 -1.88
N LYS A 23 -4.08 -18.14 -1.36
CA LYS A 23 -4.38 -18.19 0.07
C LYS A 23 -5.57 -19.07 0.35
N SER A 24 -5.43 -19.98 1.31
CA SER A 24 -6.49 -20.86 1.75
C SER A 24 -6.69 -20.77 3.26
N TYR A 25 -7.91 -20.93 3.72
CA TYR A 25 -8.27 -21.13 5.12
C TYR A 25 -9.13 -22.40 5.23
N ASN A 26 -8.76 -23.29 6.14
CA ASN A 26 -9.50 -24.54 6.38
C ASN A 26 -9.82 -25.30 5.07
N LYS A 27 -8.82 -25.47 4.21
CA LYS A 27 -8.94 -26.11 2.88
C LYS A 27 -9.81 -25.36 1.86
N LYS A 28 -10.38 -24.20 2.22
CA LYS A 28 -11.12 -23.34 1.28
C LYS A 28 -10.18 -22.30 0.69
N LYS A 29 -10.00 -22.31 -0.62
CA LYS A 29 -9.27 -21.26 -1.33
C LYS A 29 -10.05 -19.95 -1.29
N ILE A 30 -9.41 -18.89 -0.78
CA ILE A 30 -9.92 -17.53 -0.78
C ILE A 30 -9.30 -16.73 -1.92
N LEU A 31 -8.01 -16.96 -2.19
CA LEU A 31 -7.31 -16.45 -3.36
C LEU A 31 -6.73 -17.65 -4.11
N ASP A 32 -6.95 -17.72 -5.41
CA ASP A 32 -6.44 -18.79 -6.26
C ASP A 32 -5.68 -18.21 -7.43
N ASN A 33 -4.35 -18.32 -7.36
CA ASN A 33 -3.42 -17.91 -8.42
C ASN A 33 -3.61 -16.47 -8.92
N VAL A 34 -3.78 -15.54 -7.98
CA VAL A 34 -4.03 -14.12 -8.30
C VAL A 34 -2.75 -13.44 -8.73
N SER A 35 -2.77 -12.82 -9.89
CA SER A 35 -1.68 -11.97 -10.39
C SER A 35 -2.21 -10.59 -10.74
N LEU A 36 -1.46 -9.55 -10.36
CA LEU A 36 -1.82 -8.15 -10.54
C LEU A 36 -0.54 -7.34 -10.69
N ASN A 37 -0.58 -6.37 -11.59
CA ASN A 37 0.50 -5.42 -11.78
C ASN A 37 -0.03 -3.99 -11.64
N LEU A 38 0.65 -3.16 -10.87
CA LEU A 38 0.32 -1.76 -10.65
C LEU A 38 1.59 -0.93 -10.82
N ASN A 39 1.67 -0.16 -11.88
CA ASN A 39 2.80 0.73 -12.12
C ASN A 39 2.71 1.99 -11.25
N ARG A 40 3.84 2.64 -10.99
CA ARG A 40 3.84 3.91 -10.29
C ARG A 40 3.05 4.95 -11.10
N GLY A 41 2.16 5.67 -10.40
CA GLY A 41 1.27 6.65 -10.99
C GLY A 41 -0.04 6.06 -11.53
N GLU A 42 -0.24 4.76 -11.53
CA GLU A 42 -1.51 4.14 -11.89
C GLU A 42 -2.45 4.04 -10.69
N SER A 43 -3.75 4.01 -10.98
CA SER A 43 -4.80 3.66 -10.04
C SER A 43 -5.53 2.42 -10.55
N VAL A 44 -5.57 1.39 -9.72
CA VAL A 44 -6.27 0.14 -10.04
C VAL A 44 -7.35 -0.12 -9.01
N ALA A 45 -8.56 -0.43 -9.46
CA ALA A 45 -9.67 -0.82 -8.61
C ALA A 45 -9.83 -2.34 -8.62
N LEU A 46 -9.95 -2.92 -7.43
CA LEU A 46 -10.26 -4.33 -7.25
C LEU A 46 -11.75 -4.48 -6.97
N LEU A 47 -12.49 -5.00 -7.96
CA LEU A 47 -13.93 -5.16 -7.90
C LEU A 47 -14.31 -6.61 -7.64
N GLY A 48 -15.41 -6.81 -6.93
CA GLY A 48 -15.96 -8.13 -6.65
C GLY A 48 -16.94 -8.12 -5.48
N PRO A 49 -17.73 -9.17 -5.31
CA PRO A 49 -18.68 -9.27 -4.21
C PRO A 49 -17.99 -9.36 -2.84
N ASN A 50 -18.75 -9.14 -1.77
CA ASN A 50 -18.25 -9.37 -0.41
C ASN A 50 -17.84 -10.85 -0.26
N GLY A 51 -16.69 -11.08 0.40
CA GLY A 51 -16.12 -12.42 0.56
C GLY A 51 -15.33 -12.94 -0.64
N ALA A 52 -15.13 -12.14 -1.71
CA ALA A 52 -14.30 -12.52 -2.86
C ALA A 52 -12.80 -12.54 -2.61
N GLY A 53 -12.35 -12.23 -1.38
CA GLY A 53 -10.93 -12.23 -1.03
C GLY A 53 -10.21 -10.88 -1.20
N LYS A 54 -10.91 -9.80 -1.55
CA LYS A 54 -10.30 -8.46 -1.73
C LYS A 54 -9.51 -8.00 -0.51
N THR A 55 -10.13 -8.03 0.67
CA THR A 55 -9.48 -7.64 1.94
C THR A 55 -8.31 -8.55 2.26
N THR A 56 -8.43 -9.85 2.01
CA THR A 56 -7.34 -10.81 2.20
C THR A 56 -6.14 -10.47 1.32
N LEU A 57 -6.37 -10.10 0.06
CA LEU A 57 -5.30 -9.69 -0.85
C LEU A 57 -4.59 -8.42 -0.35
N PHE A 58 -5.34 -7.40 0.09
CA PHE A 58 -4.76 -6.19 0.68
C PHE A 58 -3.93 -6.52 1.92
N TYR A 59 -4.40 -7.38 2.81
CA TYR A 59 -3.67 -7.78 4.00
C TYR A 59 -2.39 -8.55 3.68
N ILE A 60 -2.39 -9.35 2.62
CA ILE A 60 -1.20 -10.05 2.14
C ILE A 60 -0.19 -9.04 1.55
N ILE A 61 -0.66 -8.07 0.76
CA ILE A 61 0.19 -7.00 0.21
C ILE A 61 0.85 -6.19 1.33
N MET A 62 0.12 -5.89 2.39
CA MET A 62 0.62 -5.14 3.54
C MET A 62 1.52 -5.97 4.47
N GLY A 63 1.49 -7.30 4.36
CA GLY A 63 2.24 -8.19 5.25
C GLY A 63 1.57 -8.46 6.59
N LEU A 64 0.26 -8.23 6.69
CA LEU A 64 -0.56 -8.56 7.85
C LEU A 64 -0.94 -10.04 7.87
N ILE A 65 -1.06 -10.66 6.70
CA ILE A 65 -1.37 -12.07 6.49
C ILE A 65 -0.31 -12.66 5.56
N LYS A 66 0.18 -13.85 5.87
CA LYS A 66 1.07 -14.58 4.97
C LYS A 66 0.28 -15.26 3.86
N ARG A 67 0.78 -15.17 2.64
CA ARG A 67 0.32 -15.98 1.52
C ARG A 67 0.78 -17.44 1.69
N ASP A 68 0.12 -18.35 1.00
CA ASP A 68 0.55 -19.76 0.96
C ASP A 68 1.55 -19.97 -0.19
N VAL A 69 1.30 -19.38 -1.36
CA VAL A 69 2.13 -19.48 -2.57
C VAL A 69 2.17 -18.10 -3.25
N GLY A 70 3.15 -17.89 -4.12
CA GLY A 70 3.31 -16.71 -4.94
C GLY A 70 4.32 -15.71 -4.39
N SER A 71 4.46 -14.58 -5.06
CA SER A 71 5.42 -13.55 -4.68
C SER A 71 4.83 -12.14 -4.83
N ILE A 72 5.39 -11.21 -4.06
CA ILE A 72 5.05 -9.80 -4.07
C ILE A 72 6.34 -9.01 -4.21
N LEU A 73 6.40 -8.17 -5.23
CA LEU A 73 7.56 -7.32 -5.49
C LEU A 73 7.14 -5.86 -5.47
N LEU A 74 7.96 -5.03 -4.86
CA LEU A 74 7.84 -3.57 -4.90
C LEU A 74 9.09 -2.99 -5.56
N ASP A 75 8.91 -2.29 -6.68
CA ASP A 75 9.99 -1.77 -7.51
C ASP A 75 11.05 -2.84 -7.84
N LYS A 76 10.58 -4.05 -8.21
CA LYS A 76 11.38 -5.26 -8.50
C LYS A 76 12.05 -5.91 -7.28
N ASN A 77 11.93 -5.36 -6.10
CA ASN A 77 12.45 -5.96 -4.88
C ASN A 77 11.41 -6.90 -4.28
N GLU A 78 11.80 -8.13 -3.97
CA GLU A 78 10.94 -9.12 -3.32
C GLU A 78 10.63 -8.66 -1.88
N ILE A 79 9.34 -8.51 -1.57
CA ILE A 79 8.87 -8.06 -0.25
C ILE A 79 7.98 -9.09 0.46
N SER A 80 7.79 -10.26 -0.13
CA SER A 80 6.83 -11.27 0.33
C SER A 80 7.00 -11.68 1.79
N GLU A 81 8.23 -11.78 2.27
CA GLU A 81 8.55 -12.18 3.65
C GLU A 81 8.81 -10.99 4.58
N LEU A 82 8.81 -9.77 4.03
CA LEU A 82 9.06 -8.59 4.84
C LEU A 82 7.84 -8.26 5.71
N PRO A 83 8.05 -7.93 6.98
CA PRO A 83 6.97 -7.47 7.85
C PRO A 83 6.47 -6.09 7.43
N MET A 84 5.24 -5.74 7.85
CA MET A 84 4.55 -4.50 7.49
C MET A 84 5.42 -3.24 7.66
N TYR A 85 6.13 -3.13 8.79
CA TYR A 85 6.94 -1.93 9.06
C TYR A 85 8.09 -1.74 8.06
N ARG A 86 8.67 -2.82 7.51
CA ARG A 86 9.69 -2.73 6.47
C ARG A 86 9.08 -2.35 5.13
N ARG A 87 7.92 -2.90 4.78
CA ARG A 87 7.19 -2.52 3.56
C ARG A 87 6.78 -1.05 3.59
N SER A 88 6.35 -0.57 4.75
CA SER A 88 6.02 0.85 4.95
C SER A 88 7.22 1.77 4.72
N LYS A 89 8.41 1.41 5.23
CA LYS A 89 9.65 2.15 4.97
C LYS A 89 10.06 2.17 3.50
N MET A 90 9.65 1.19 2.72
CA MET A 90 9.87 1.14 1.26
C MET A 90 8.83 1.97 0.48
N GLY A 91 7.88 2.60 1.17
CA GLY A 91 6.88 3.48 0.57
C GLY A 91 5.51 2.82 0.33
N LEU A 92 5.26 1.62 0.85
CA LEU A 92 3.95 0.99 0.78
C LEU A 92 3.06 1.50 1.91
N GLY A 93 2.06 2.32 1.58
CA GLY A 93 1.07 2.83 2.53
C GLY A 93 -0.23 2.04 2.49
N TYR A 94 -0.96 2.04 3.59
CA TYR A 94 -2.27 1.42 3.71
C TYR A 94 -3.27 2.38 4.36
N LEU A 95 -4.38 2.60 3.68
CA LEU A 95 -5.52 3.33 4.23
C LEU A 95 -6.61 2.31 4.57
N PRO A 96 -6.82 2.00 5.87
CA PRO A 96 -7.85 1.04 6.28
C PRO A 96 -9.26 1.58 6.04
N GLN A 97 -10.22 0.67 6.02
CA GLN A 97 -11.64 1.00 5.87
C GLN A 97 -12.18 1.74 7.11
N GLU A 98 -11.63 1.46 8.29
CA GLU A 98 -11.97 2.12 9.53
C GLU A 98 -11.13 3.38 9.76
N SER A 99 -11.64 4.31 10.56
CA SER A 99 -10.93 5.54 10.90
C SER A 99 -9.63 5.23 11.64
N SER A 100 -8.49 5.61 11.06
CA SER A 100 -7.15 5.42 11.62
C SER A 100 -6.55 6.75 12.09
N ILE A 101 -7.34 7.55 12.78
CA ILE A 101 -6.93 8.84 13.37
C ILE A 101 -6.70 8.72 14.86
N PHE A 102 -5.74 9.47 15.38
CA PHE A 102 -5.56 9.66 16.81
C PHE A 102 -6.56 10.69 17.31
N ARG A 103 -7.64 10.24 17.96
CA ARG A 103 -8.76 11.09 18.41
C ARG A 103 -8.38 12.16 19.43
N GLY A 104 -7.29 11.96 20.18
CA GLY A 104 -6.76 12.93 21.12
C GLY A 104 -5.82 13.98 20.53
N MET A 105 -5.59 13.94 19.23
CA MET A 105 -4.70 14.85 18.51
C MET A 105 -5.50 15.72 17.54
N ASN A 106 -5.04 16.95 17.31
CA ASN A 106 -5.62 17.81 16.28
C ASN A 106 -5.28 17.31 14.88
N VAL A 107 -5.83 17.94 13.84
CA VAL A 107 -5.62 17.53 12.43
C VAL A 107 -4.14 17.64 12.04
N GLU A 108 -3.48 18.72 12.42
CA GLU A 108 -2.07 18.96 12.11
C GLU A 108 -1.18 17.89 12.73
N ASP A 109 -1.37 17.56 13.99
CA ASP A 109 -0.59 16.54 14.69
C ASP A 109 -0.82 15.14 14.14
N ASN A 110 -2.05 14.80 13.72
CA ASN A 110 -2.34 13.55 13.04
C ASN A 110 -1.53 13.42 11.74
N ILE A 111 -1.44 14.49 10.96
CA ILE A 111 -0.68 14.50 9.71
C ILE A 111 0.82 14.46 10.00
N TYR A 112 1.29 15.24 10.97
CA TYR A 112 2.70 15.23 11.37
C TYR A 112 3.17 13.86 11.83
N SER A 113 2.33 13.10 12.55
CA SER A 113 2.68 11.75 13.01
C SER A 113 3.03 10.81 11.86
N ILE A 114 2.32 10.93 10.73
CA ILE A 114 2.62 10.14 9.52
C ILE A 114 3.88 10.67 8.81
N LEU A 115 4.04 12.00 8.74
CA LEU A 115 5.21 12.61 8.11
C LEU A 115 6.52 12.26 8.84
N GLU A 116 6.50 12.09 10.15
CA GLU A 116 7.66 11.68 10.92
C GLU A 116 8.19 10.30 10.54
N VAL A 117 7.29 9.41 10.14
CA VAL A 117 7.66 8.06 9.70
C VAL A 117 8.20 8.05 8.26
N THR A 118 7.67 8.91 7.39
CA THR A 118 7.94 8.89 5.95
C THR A 118 9.05 9.85 5.50
N GLU A 119 9.22 10.99 6.19
CA GLU A 119 10.21 12.02 5.87
C GLU A 119 11.11 12.30 7.07
N SER A 120 12.36 11.89 6.97
CA SER A 120 13.36 12.07 8.04
C SER A 120 13.79 13.52 8.20
N ASN A 121 13.69 14.34 7.17
CA ASN A 121 14.13 15.73 7.18
C ASN A 121 13.10 16.66 7.84
N LYS A 122 13.41 17.15 9.04
CA LYS A 122 12.53 18.02 9.84
C LYS A 122 12.14 19.32 9.11
N PHE A 123 13.04 19.89 8.30
CA PHE A 123 12.76 21.12 7.54
C PHE A 123 11.79 20.85 6.38
N LYS A 124 11.89 19.70 5.71
CA LYS A 124 10.95 19.32 4.67
C LYS A 124 9.56 19.07 5.24
N ARG A 125 9.46 18.39 6.38
CA ARG A 125 8.18 18.18 7.09
C ARG A 125 7.43 19.48 7.35
N LYS A 126 8.14 20.54 7.82
CA LYS A 126 7.55 21.85 8.08
C LYS A 126 7.07 22.59 6.83
N LYS A 127 7.57 22.24 5.64
CA LYS A 127 7.14 22.85 4.36
C LYS A 127 5.88 22.22 3.79
N ILE A 128 5.49 21.02 4.27
CA ILE A 128 4.25 20.39 3.85
C ILE A 128 3.12 21.10 4.59
N ARG A 129 2.48 22.04 3.90
CA ARG A 129 1.30 22.74 4.43
C ARG A 129 0.09 21.84 4.26
N VAL A 130 -0.66 21.72 5.33
CA VAL A 130 -1.99 21.11 5.32
C VAL A 130 -2.97 22.25 5.03
N TRP A 131 -3.73 22.10 3.98
CA TRP A 131 -4.81 23.05 3.59
C TRP A 131 -6.11 22.65 4.24
#